data_923365e6014abc821d889b5c5019b754
#
_entry.id   923365e6014abc821d889b5c5019b754
#
_cell.length_a   1.000
_cell.length_b   1.000
_cell.length_c   1.000
_cell.angle_alpha   90.00
_cell.angle_beta   90.00
_cell.angle_gamma   90.00
#
_symmetry.space_group_name_H-M   'P 1'
#
loop_
_entity.id
_entity.type
_entity.pdbx_description
1 polymer ?
#
loop_
_entity_poly.entity_id
_entity_poly.type
_entity_poly.pdbx_seq_one_letter_code
_entity_poly.pdbx_strand_id
1 'polypeptide(L)'
;MADNCLFCRIVRREISAALVAETEDCVAFRDINPQAPVHVLIVPREHVGSLNETTDARMVGKLALLAAEIARKEGVAERGYRTVINTNPEAGQTVFHIHLHLLGGRRLGWPPG
;
A
#
# COMPACT_ATOMS: atom_id res chain seq x y z
N MET A 1 0.11 -9.09 19.00
CA MET A 1 -1.22 -8.87 18.45
C MET A 1 -1.34 -7.54 17.76
N ALA A 2 -2.24 -7.50 16.85
CA ALA A 2 -2.41 -6.34 15.97
C ALA A 2 -3.37 -5.28 16.51
N ASP A 3 -3.70 -5.31 17.80
CA ASP A 3 -4.69 -4.38 18.37
C ASP A 3 -4.26 -2.92 18.27
N ASN A 4 -2.97 -2.66 18.34
CA ASN A 4 -2.44 -1.31 18.23
C ASN A 4 -2.09 -0.92 16.80
N CYS A 5 -2.30 -1.81 15.85
CA CYS A 5 -1.92 -1.55 14.47
C CYS A 5 -2.98 -0.69 13.78
N LEU A 6 -2.56 0.48 13.32
CA LEU A 6 -3.45 1.40 12.61
C LEU A 6 -4.13 0.72 11.42
N PHE A 7 -3.34 -0.04 10.62
CA PHE A 7 -3.89 -0.64 9.41
C PHE A 7 -4.80 -1.83 9.72
N CYS A 8 -4.52 -2.60 10.77
CA CYS A 8 -5.45 -3.62 11.22
C CYS A 8 -6.79 -3.00 11.62
N ARG A 9 -6.73 -1.85 12.27
CA ARG A 9 -7.96 -1.16 12.69
C ARG A 9 -8.75 -0.63 11.49
N ILE A 10 -8.04 -0.18 10.45
CA ILE A 10 -8.70 0.23 9.21
C ILE A 10 -9.35 -0.99 8.53
N VAL A 11 -8.63 -2.10 8.46
CA VAL A 11 -9.13 -3.34 7.87
C VAL A 11 -10.40 -3.81 8.59
N ARG A 12 -10.43 -3.68 9.92
CA ARG A 12 -11.60 -4.06 10.72
C ARG A 12 -12.69 -2.99 10.77
N ARG A 13 -12.48 -1.87 10.07
CA ARG A 13 -13.42 -0.74 10.01
C ARG A 13 -13.65 -0.08 11.37
N GLU A 14 -12.65 -0.15 12.24
CA GLU A 14 -12.67 0.55 13.52
C GLU A 14 -12.26 2.01 13.38
N ILE A 15 -11.51 2.31 12.32
CA ILE A 15 -11.09 3.67 11.97
C ILE A 15 -11.49 3.88 10.52
N SER A 16 -12.08 5.04 10.22
CA SER A 16 -12.47 5.33 8.86
C SER A 16 -11.25 5.70 8.00
N ALA A 17 -11.33 5.36 6.72
CA ALA A 17 -10.32 5.69 5.74
C ALA A 17 -11.01 5.88 4.39
N ALA A 18 -10.35 6.59 3.48
CA ALA A 18 -10.88 6.81 2.14
C ALA A 18 -10.60 5.56 1.30
N LEU A 19 -11.51 4.60 1.35
CA LEU A 19 -11.32 3.31 0.69
C LEU A 19 -11.37 3.48 -0.83
N VAL A 20 -10.45 2.79 -1.51
CA VAL A 20 -10.35 2.78 -2.97
C VAL A 20 -10.77 1.43 -3.52
N ALA A 21 -10.41 0.35 -2.83
CA ALA A 21 -10.74 -1.00 -3.25
C ALA A 21 -10.68 -1.95 -2.07
N GLU A 22 -11.46 -3.03 -2.15
CA GLU A 22 -11.39 -4.12 -1.18
C GLU A 22 -11.49 -5.43 -1.94
N THR A 23 -10.67 -6.38 -1.55
CA THR A 23 -10.74 -7.73 -2.06
C THR A 23 -10.81 -8.69 -0.88
N GLU A 24 -10.91 -9.98 -1.16
CA GLU A 24 -10.89 -10.99 -0.11
C GLU A 24 -9.63 -10.91 0.74
N ASP A 25 -8.52 -10.55 0.13
CA ASP A 25 -7.20 -10.60 0.78
C ASP A 25 -6.61 -9.22 1.12
N CYS A 26 -7.09 -8.16 0.49
CA CYS A 26 -6.45 -6.85 0.58
C CYS A 26 -7.46 -5.73 0.78
N VAL A 27 -6.97 -4.62 1.34
CA VAL A 27 -7.72 -3.37 1.43
C VAL A 27 -6.83 -2.26 0.88
N ALA A 28 -7.39 -1.37 0.08
CA ALA A 28 -6.66 -0.23 -0.47
C ALA A 28 -7.37 1.06 -0.09
N PHE A 29 -6.59 2.06 0.34
CA PHE A 29 -7.14 3.34 0.77
C PHE A 29 -6.14 4.46 0.47
N ARG A 30 -6.62 5.69 0.39
CA ARG A 30 -5.78 6.83 0.08
C ARG A 30 -4.91 7.20 1.27
N ASP A 31 -3.66 7.57 0.99
CA ASP A 31 -2.77 8.09 2.02
C ASP A 31 -3.28 9.47 2.46
N ILE A 32 -3.32 9.71 3.77
CA ILE A 32 -3.80 11.00 4.30
C ILE A 32 -2.78 12.12 4.12
N ASN A 33 -1.54 11.77 3.77
CA ASN A 33 -0.48 12.74 3.48
C ASN A 33 0.10 12.41 2.11
N PRO A 34 -0.66 12.62 1.03
CA PRO A 34 -0.26 12.13 -0.29
C PRO A 34 0.99 12.83 -0.81
N GLN A 35 1.88 12.04 -1.38
CA GLN A 35 3.12 12.52 -1.98
C GLN A 35 3.02 12.63 -3.50
N ALA A 36 1.84 12.33 -4.06
CA ALA A 36 1.56 12.43 -5.48
C ALA A 36 0.04 12.57 -5.64
N PRO A 37 -0.45 13.06 -6.79
CA PRO A 37 -1.91 13.17 -7.02
C PRO A 37 -2.64 11.85 -6.83
N VAL A 38 -2.01 10.72 -7.17
CA VAL A 38 -2.51 9.40 -6.82
C VAL A 38 -1.52 8.80 -5.83
N HIS A 39 -1.95 8.58 -4.61
CA HIS A 39 -1.14 7.95 -3.59
C HIS A 39 -2.05 7.04 -2.78
N VAL A 40 -1.99 5.75 -3.08
CA VAL A 40 -2.86 4.74 -2.49
C VAL A 40 -2.00 3.73 -1.75
N LEU A 41 -2.46 3.31 -0.57
CA LEU A 41 -1.81 2.26 0.21
C LEU A 41 -2.60 0.98 0.02
N ILE A 42 -1.91 -0.12 -0.26
CA ILE A 42 -2.52 -1.43 -0.39
C ILE A 42 -1.95 -2.32 0.72
N VAL A 43 -2.82 -2.86 1.54
CA VAL A 43 -2.43 -3.67 2.70
C VAL A 43 -3.10 -5.04 2.64
N PRO A 44 -2.43 -6.10 3.12
CA PRO A 44 -3.12 -7.37 3.30
C PRO A 44 -4.03 -7.28 4.53
N ARG A 45 -5.10 -8.05 4.54
CA ARG A 45 -5.97 -8.12 5.71
C ARG A 45 -5.26 -8.80 6.87
N GLU A 46 -4.41 -9.77 6.54
CA GLU A 46 -3.60 -10.45 7.54
C GLU A 46 -2.47 -9.53 8.01
N HIS A 47 -2.24 -9.49 9.31
CA HIS A 47 -1.16 -8.66 9.86
C HIS A 47 0.19 -9.34 9.66
N VAL A 48 1.05 -8.70 8.90
CA VAL A 48 2.46 -9.08 8.71
C VAL A 48 3.26 -7.79 8.85
N GLY A 49 4.28 -7.78 9.69
CA GLY A 49 4.98 -6.55 10.04
C GLY A 49 5.71 -5.91 8.87
N SER A 50 6.41 -6.71 8.08
CA SER A 50 7.18 -6.18 6.96
C SER A 50 7.49 -7.28 5.96
N LEU A 51 8.11 -6.89 4.86
CA LEU A 51 8.54 -7.86 3.85
C LEU A 51 9.52 -8.88 4.42
N ASN A 52 10.28 -8.51 5.45
CA ASN A 52 11.22 -9.43 6.09
C ASN A 52 10.52 -10.54 6.87
N GLU A 53 9.24 -10.37 7.18
CA GLU A 53 8.52 -11.28 8.06
C GLU A 53 7.56 -12.19 7.32
N THR A 54 7.64 -12.26 6.01
CA THR A 54 6.76 -13.11 5.22
C THR A 54 7.54 -13.96 4.25
N THR A 55 7.01 -15.15 3.97
CA THR A 55 7.48 -16.01 2.88
C THR A 55 6.33 -16.26 1.90
N ASP A 56 5.21 -15.57 2.08
CA ASP A 56 4.03 -15.78 1.27
C ASP A 56 4.10 -14.92 0.00
N ALA A 57 4.70 -15.52 -1.04
CA ALA A 57 4.86 -14.84 -2.33
C ALA A 57 3.50 -14.48 -2.94
N ARG A 58 2.47 -15.29 -2.68
CA ARG A 58 1.13 -15.03 -3.22
C ARG A 58 0.53 -13.78 -2.63
N MET A 59 0.69 -13.58 -1.32
CA MET A 59 0.19 -12.38 -0.67
C MET A 59 0.88 -11.13 -1.24
N VAL A 60 2.20 -11.17 -1.35
CA VAL A 60 2.96 -10.03 -1.89
C VAL A 60 2.56 -9.75 -3.34
N GLY A 61 2.39 -10.82 -4.13
CA GLY A 61 1.93 -10.67 -5.51
C GLY A 61 0.56 -10.03 -5.61
N LYS A 62 -0.36 -10.35 -4.68
CA LYS A 62 -1.70 -9.76 -4.68
C LYS A 62 -1.64 -8.26 -4.41
N LEU A 63 -0.75 -7.81 -3.53
CA LEU A 63 -0.56 -6.38 -3.30
C LEU A 63 -0.15 -5.68 -4.59
N ALA A 64 0.83 -6.24 -5.29
CA ALA A 64 1.37 -5.63 -6.50
C ALA A 64 0.34 -5.64 -7.64
N LEU A 65 -0.38 -6.73 -7.81
CA LEU A 65 -1.36 -6.83 -8.90
C LEU A 65 -2.59 -5.97 -8.64
N LEU A 66 -2.99 -5.82 -7.39
CA LEU A 66 -4.09 -4.90 -7.06
C LEU A 66 -3.66 -3.47 -7.33
N ALA A 67 -2.39 -3.12 -7.03
CA ALA A 67 -1.88 -1.79 -7.36
C ALA A 67 -1.96 -1.51 -8.85
N ALA A 68 -1.61 -2.49 -9.70
CA ALA A 68 -1.70 -2.33 -11.15
C ALA A 68 -3.14 -2.12 -11.60
N GLU A 69 -4.09 -2.83 -10.99
CA GLU A 69 -5.50 -2.67 -11.30
C GLU A 69 -5.99 -1.27 -10.91
N ILE A 70 -5.62 -0.82 -9.72
CA ILE A 70 -6.00 0.51 -9.24
C ILE A 70 -5.38 1.59 -10.14
N ALA A 71 -4.12 1.40 -10.56
CA ALA A 71 -3.45 2.34 -11.45
C ALA A 71 -4.23 2.53 -12.75
N ARG A 72 -4.80 1.45 -13.30
CA ARG A 72 -5.62 1.55 -14.49
C ARG A 72 -6.89 2.37 -14.22
N LYS A 73 -7.54 2.11 -13.08
CA LYS A 73 -8.77 2.83 -12.73
C LYS A 73 -8.51 4.30 -12.44
N GLU A 74 -7.36 4.61 -11.86
CA GLU A 74 -7.00 5.99 -11.54
C GLU A 74 -6.39 6.74 -12.72
N GLY A 75 -6.24 6.08 -13.86
CA GLY A 75 -5.77 6.70 -15.08
C GLY A 75 -4.28 6.98 -15.13
N VAL A 76 -3.47 6.30 -14.32
CA VAL A 76 -2.02 6.52 -14.30
C VAL A 76 -1.23 5.37 -14.92
N ALA A 77 -1.91 4.31 -15.39
CA ALA A 77 -1.22 3.13 -15.86
C ALA A 77 -0.33 3.38 -17.09
N GLU A 78 -0.83 4.16 -18.08
CA GLU A 78 -0.07 4.36 -19.31
C GLU A 78 1.08 5.34 -19.15
N ARG A 79 0.86 6.41 -18.40
CA ARG A 79 1.92 7.40 -18.19
C ARG A 79 2.98 6.90 -17.23
N GLY A 80 2.61 6.00 -16.37
CA GLY A 80 3.53 5.37 -15.45
C GLY A 80 3.21 5.67 -13.99
N TYR A 81 3.55 4.71 -13.16
CA TYR A 81 3.39 4.82 -11.71
C TYR A 81 4.53 4.07 -11.04
N ARG A 82 4.69 4.31 -9.76
CA ARG A 82 5.71 3.63 -8.98
C ARG A 82 5.05 2.90 -7.84
N THR A 83 5.55 1.69 -7.56
CA THR A 83 5.14 0.96 -6.37
C THR A 83 6.33 0.85 -5.44
N VAL A 84 6.08 1.03 -4.13
CA VAL A 84 7.13 1.04 -3.12
C VAL A 84 6.66 0.22 -1.93
N ILE A 85 7.51 -0.69 -1.47
CA ILE A 85 7.33 -1.35 -0.18
C ILE A 85 8.56 -0.99 0.66
N ASN A 86 8.34 -0.20 1.71
CA ASN A 86 9.40 0.19 2.62
C ASN A 86 9.55 -0.87 3.71
N THR A 87 10.78 -1.22 4.04
CA THR A 87 11.07 -2.22 5.07
C THR A 87 12.01 -1.61 6.09
N ASN A 88 11.52 -1.47 7.31
CA ASN A 88 12.29 -0.99 8.47
C ASN A 88 12.63 0.51 8.42
N PRO A 89 13.19 1.06 9.51
CA PRO A 89 13.28 2.51 9.70
C PRO A 89 14.11 3.27 8.66
N GLU A 90 15.22 2.73 8.20
CA GLU A 90 16.04 3.46 7.24
C GLU A 90 15.36 3.64 5.89
N ALA A 91 14.40 2.76 5.57
CA ALA A 91 13.62 2.90 4.35
C ALA A 91 12.40 3.80 4.56
N GLY A 92 12.10 4.17 5.81
CA GLY A 92 10.98 5.04 6.12
C GLY A 92 9.70 4.30 6.49
N GLN A 93 9.80 3.02 6.87
CA GLN A 93 8.62 2.32 7.34
C GLN A 93 8.26 2.81 8.74
N THR A 94 7.06 3.37 8.89
CA THR A 94 6.58 3.88 10.17
C THR A 94 5.41 3.08 10.74
N VAL A 95 4.65 2.39 9.89
CA VAL A 95 3.59 1.50 10.33
C VAL A 95 4.03 0.07 10.03
N PHE A 96 4.11 -0.76 11.07
CA PHE A 96 4.61 -2.13 10.94
C PHE A 96 3.48 -3.11 10.67
N HIS A 97 2.88 -2.91 9.54
CA HIS A 97 1.93 -3.76 8.85
C HIS A 97 2.29 -3.55 7.38
N ILE A 98 2.77 -4.59 6.73
CA ILE A 98 3.30 -4.46 5.36
C ILE A 98 2.30 -3.72 4.46
N HIS A 99 2.81 -2.78 3.70
CA HIS A 99 1.96 -2.03 2.77
C HIS A 99 2.75 -1.61 1.55
N LEU A 100 2.05 -1.56 0.44
CA LEU A 100 2.62 -1.13 -0.83
C LEU A 100 2.03 0.24 -1.16
N HIS A 101 2.92 1.21 -1.42
CA HIS A 101 2.51 2.53 -1.90
C HIS A 101 2.37 2.50 -3.41
N LEU A 102 1.26 2.98 -3.91
CA LEU A 102 1.06 3.24 -5.34
C LEU A 102 1.12 4.76 -5.53
N LEU A 103 2.07 5.23 -6.32
CA LEU A 103 2.31 6.64 -6.55
C LEU A 103 2.23 6.94 -8.03
N GLY A 104 1.42 7.92 -8.42
CA GLY A 104 1.29 8.30 -9.82
C GLY A 104 0.67 9.67 -9.98
N GLY A 105 0.56 10.13 -11.22
CA GLY A 105 -0.05 11.41 -11.52
C GLY A 105 0.94 12.57 -11.56
N ARG A 106 2.22 12.31 -11.39
CA ARG A 106 3.30 13.27 -11.59
C ARG A 106 4.57 12.53 -11.96
N ARG A 107 5.56 13.28 -12.43
CA ARG A 107 6.85 12.70 -12.74
C ARG A 107 7.55 12.34 -11.44
N LEU A 108 8.07 11.13 -11.39
CA LEU A 108 8.83 10.62 -10.26
C LEU A 108 10.28 10.47 -10.69
N GLY A 109 11.18 10.98 -9.86
CA GLY A 109 12.58 11.07 -10.23
C GLY A 109 13.38 9.81 -9.98
N TRP A 110 14.61 9.85 -10.42
CA TRP A 110 15.60 8.83 -10.15
C TRP A 110 16.91 9.53 -9.77
N PRO A 111 17.60 9.15 -8.69
CA PRO A 111 17.33 7.99 -7.81
C PRO A 111 16.02 8.10 -7.03
N PRO A 112 15.50 6.95 -6.56
CA PRO A 112 14.15 6.90 -5.98
C PRO A 112 14.03 7.46 -4.56
N GLY A 113 15.09 7.84 -3.97
CA GLY A 113 15.04 8.37 -2.61
C GLY A 113 16.07 9.42 -2.33
#